data_9d9102adb65f55b86f76a0ab8b78b862
#
_entry.id   9d9102adb65f55b86f76a0ab8b78b862
#
_cell.length_a   1.000
_cell.length_b   1.000
_cell.length_c   1.000
_cell.angle_alpha   90.00
_cell.angle_beta   90.00
_cell.angle_gamma   90.00
#
_symmetry.space_group_name_H-M   'P 1'
#
loop_
_entity.id
_entity.type
_entity.pdbx_description
1 polymer ?
#
loop_
_entity_poly.entity_id
_entity_poly.type
_entity_poly.pdbx_seq_one_letter_code
_entity_poly.pdbx_strand_id
1 'polypeptide(L)'
;KTSSGIGGTYSWKSEKSGEGTMTITDVEANKMLGYNLSFKGWDAIAKVKMELTPNGKFTEVNWSMKDDKEFPFYLRGMMFVMNMNGSVKKDFDKGLENLENYLKKHPNVLLANGFTITEGQFAGADYLSKRSVVSFQDMPTFFATHFAEIGKLAGAAIKGAPCALCYKYDEKAMNADMAAAMPVSNKSLGNENYSMVSVPAAKEYVLDYHGAYDKMMPAYQTMDSIIKMHGYPNPELVIEEYITDPMMEKDTSKWSTLIHFVVK
;
A
#
# COMPACT_ATOMS: atom_id res chain seq x y z
N LYS A 1 13.99 -5.27 13.23
CA LYS A 1 13.04 -4.18 12.91
C LYS A 1 13.17 -3.90 11.44
N THR A 2 12.13 -4.11 10.68
CA THR A 2 12.04 -3.69 9.29
C THR A 2 11.54 -2.26 9.28
N SER A 3 12.35 -1.32 8.82
CA SER A 3 11.91 0.00 8.40
C SER A 3 11.89 0.03 6.86
N SER A 4 10.95 0.71 6.27
CA SER A 4 10.88 0.92 4.83
C SER A 4 11.65 2.18 4.44
N GLY A 5 12.09 2.26 3.17
CA GLY A 5 12.83 3.41 2.64
C GLY A 5 14.33 3.38 2.95
N ILE A 6 15.02 4.48 2.65
CA ILE A 6 16.48 4.62 2.88
C ILE A 6 16.79 4.44 4.36
N GLY A 7 17.81 3.60 4.67
CA GLY A 7 18.15 3.19 6.03
C GLY A 7 17.35 1.99 6.55
N GLY A 8 16.33 1.53 5.81
CA GLY A 8 15.61 0.30 6.14
C GLY A 8 16.53 -0.91 6.16
N THR A 9 16.37 -1.77 7.18
CA THR A 9 17.23 -2.94 7.38
C THR A 9 16.44 -4.23 7.47
N TYR A 10 16.97 -5.28 6.85
CA TYR A 10 16.48 -6.65 6.95
C TYR A 10 17.65 -7.57 7.30
N SER A 11 17.52 -8.37 8.35
CA SER A 11 18.55 -9.34 8.76
C SER A 11 18.01 -10.76 8.62
N TRP A 12 18.88 -11.68 8.19
CA TRP A 12 18.53 -13.10 8.05
C TRP A 12 19.55 -14.00 8.73
N LYS A 13 19.09 -15.19 9.08
CA LYS A 13 19.92 -16.31 9.54
C LYS A 13 19.40 -17.58 8.91
N SER A 14 20.21 -18.24 8.13
CA SER A 14 19.85 -19.42 7.36
C SER A 14 21.04 -20.38 7.28
N GLU A 15 20.78 -21.69 7.30
CA GLU A 15 21.79 -22.70 7.08
C GLU A 15 22.42 -22.66 5.68
N LYS A 16 21.64 -22.23 4.67
CA LYS A 16 22.12 -22.14 3.28
C LYS A 16 22.84 -20.85 2.96
N SER A 17 22.35 -19.71 3.47
CA SER A 17 22.82 -18.37 3.08
C SER A 17 23.60 -17.69 4.21
N GLY A 18 23.87 -18.41 5.31
CA GLY A 18 24.55 -17.86 6.47
C GLY A 18 23.71 -16.80 7.20
N GLU A 19 24.39 -15.87 7.85
CA GLU A 19 23.82 -14.79 8.63
C GLU A 19 24.26 -13.45 8.02
N GLY A 20 23.32 -12.55 7.77
CA GLY A 20 23.65 -11.27 7.16
C GLY A 20 22.58 -10.19 7.36
N THR A 21 22.90 -9.01 6.89
CA THR A 21 22.03 -7.84 6.95
C THR A 21 22.03 -7.12 5.61
N MET A 22 20.84 -6.76 5.16
CA MET A 22 20.60 -5.87 4.03
C MET A 22 20.21 -4.49 4.56
N THR A 23 20.79 -3.42 4.00
CA THR A 23 20.43 -2.05 4.33
C THR A 23 20.16 -1.27 3.06
N ILE A 24 18.95 -0.70 2.92
CA ILE A 24 18.59 0.13 1.77
C ILE A 24 19.40 1.42 1.81
N THR A 25 20.12 1.73 0.72
CA THR A 25 20.98 2.92 0.60
C THR A 25 20.40 3.97 -0.33
N ASP A 26 19.74 3.54 -1.41
CA ASP A 26 19.26 4.43 -2.46
C ASP A 26 17.90 3.96 -2.96
N VAL A 27 16.98 4.90 -3.15
CA VAL A 27 15.66 4.63 -3.74
C VAL A 27 15.31 5.76 -4.70
N GLU A 28 15.13 5.42 -5.96
CA GLU A 28 14.54 6.31 -6.96
C GLU A 28 13.27 5.63 -7.50
N ALA A 29 12.12 6.26 -7.22
CA ALA A 29 10.82 5.68 -7.53
C ALA A 29 10.72 5.29 -9.02
N ASN A 30 10.28 4.05 -9.29
CA ASN A 30 10.13 3.45 -10.61
C ASN A 30 11.41 3.32 -11.45
N LYS A 31 12.59 3.55 -10.85
CA LYS A 31 13.86 3.49 -11.59
C LYS A 31 14.93 2.64 -10.92
N MET A 32 15.10 2.76 -9.60
CA MET A 32 16.27 2.15 -8.97
C MET A 32 16.07 1.90 -7.48
N LEU A 33 16.57 0.73 -7.04
CA LEU A 33 16.75 0.37 -5.64
C LEU A 33 18.22 -0.02 -5.43
N GLY A 34 18.91 0.70 -4.52
CA GLY A 34 20.23 0.37 -4.06
C GLY A 34 20.22 -0.14 -2.62
N TYR A 35 21.03 -1.14 -2.31
CA TYR A 35 21.19 -1.64 -0.98
C TYR A 35 22.55 -2.29 -0.76
N ASN A 36 23.01 -2.27 0.48
CA ASN A 36 24.22 -2.92 0.94
C ASN A 36 23.89 -4.28 1.57
N LEU A 37 24.69 -5.30 1.25
CA LEU A 37 24.67 -6.60 1.92
C LEU A 37 25.94 -6.74 2.75
N SER A 38 25.80 -7.06 4.02
CA SER A 38 26.89 -7.48 4.90
C SER A 38 26.63 -8.89 5.41
N PHE A 39 27.67 -9.73 5.38
CA PHE A 39 27.61 -11.12 5.83
C PHE A 39 28.45 -11.27 7.09
N LYS A 40 27.93 -12.00 8.06
CA LYS A 40 28.66 -12.26 9.31
C LYS A 40 29.97 -13.00 9.03
N GLY A 41 31.07 -12.45 9.53
CA GLY A 41 32.42 -13.01 9.32
C GLY A 41 33.10 -12.53 8.03
N TRP A 42 32.48 -11.65 7.24
CA TRP A 42 33.06 -11.02 6.06
C TRP A 42 33.32 -9.54 6.33
N ASP A 43 34.53 -9.06 6.00
CA ASP A 43 34.93 -7.65 6.17
C ASP A 43 34.70 -6.81 4.88
N ALA A 44 33.84 -7.27 3.98
CA ALA A 44 33.47 -6.58 2.76
C ALA A 44 31.95 -6.36 2.73
N ILE A 45 31.55 -5.24 2.12
CA ILE A 45 30.15 -4.89 1.88
C ILE A 45 29.88 -5.08 0.38
N ALA A 46 28.91 -5.91 0.05
CA ALA A 46 28.44 -6.02 -1.32
C ALA A 46 27.38 -4.93 -1.59
N LYS A 47 27.68 -4.04 -2.53
CA LYS A 47 26.75 -3.03 -3.04
C LYS A 47 25.91 -3.64 -4.12
N VAL A 48 24.61 -3.67 -3.90
CA VAL A 48 23.64 -4.25 -4.85
C VAL A 48 22.77 -3.15 -5.41
N LYS A 49 22.48 -3.24 -6.71
CA LYS A 49 21.64 -2.29 -7.42
C LYS A 49 20.65 -3.05 -8.30
N MET A 50 19.40 -2.69 -8.19
CA MET A 50 18.33 -3.11 -9.08
C MET A 50 17.87 -1.90 -9.87
N GLU A 51 18.00 -1.93 -11.18
CA GLU A 51 17.61 -0.85 -12.09
C GLU A 51 16.42 -1.29 -12.94
N LEU A 52 15.47 -0.38 -13.12
CA LEU A 52 14.26 -0.59 -13.90
C LEU A 52 14.32 0.33 -15.12
N THR A 53 14.30 -0.26 -16.31
CA THR A 53 14.33 0.51 -17.57
C THR A 53 13.07 0.20 -18.37
N PRO A 54 12.22 1.20 -18.65
CA PRO A 54 11.07 1.00 -19.53
C PRO A 54 11.53 0.60 -20.94
N ASN A 55 10.93 -0.47 -21.46
CA ASN A 55 11.19 -0.98 -22.82
C ASN A 55 9.86 -1.32 -23.52
N GLY A 56 9.24 -0.30 -24.12
CA GLY A 56 7.92 -0.42 -24.75
C GLY A 56 6.83 -0.81 -23.75
N LYS A 57 6.26 -2.00 -23.91
CA LYS A 57 5.23 -2.55 -23.01
C LYS A 57 5.80 -3.34 -21.82
N PHE A 58 7.11 -3.44 -21.72
CA PHE A 58 7.80 -4.20 -20.69
C PHE A 58 8.70 -3.30 -19.88
N THR A 59 9.11 -3.78 -18.72
CA THR A 59 10.16 -3.17 -17.90
C THR A 59 11.32 -4.16 -17.83
N GLU A 60 12.50 -3.73 -18.28
CA GLU A 60 13.73 -4.47 -18.09
C GLU A 60 14.24 -4.26 -16.67
N VAL A 61 14.54 -5.36 -15.98
CA VAL A 61 15.08 -5.34 -14.62
C VAL A 61 16.53 -5.81 -14.67
N ASN A 62 17.46 -4.93 -14.36
CA ASN A 62 18.88 -5.23 -14.23
C ASN A 62 19.26 -5.30 -12.75
N TRP A 63 19.66 -6.48 -12.29
CA TRP A 63 20.08 -6.71 -10.91
C TRP A 63 21.57 -6.97 -10.85
N SER A 64 22.33 -6.07 -10.26
CA SER A 64 23.80 -6.11 -10.24
C SER A 64 24.33 -6.06 -8.81
N MET A 65 25.54 -6.63 -8.61
CA MET A 65 26.23 -6.62 -7.32
C MET A 65 27.73 -6.32 -7.56
N LYS A 66 28.29 -5.48 -6.69
CA LYS A 66 29.71 -5.14 -6.69
C LYS A 66 30.21 -5.06 -5.25
N ASP A 67 31.33 -5.69 -4.96
CA ASP A 67 31.99 -5.57 -3.65
C ASP A 67 32.66 -4.19 -3.52
N ASP A 68 32.67 -3.64 -2.30
CA ASP A 68 33.31 -2.35 -1.99
C ASP A 68 34.84 -2.46 -1.86
N LYS A 69 35.35 -3.68 -1.65
CA LYS A 69 36.78 -3.97 -1.56
C LYS A 69 37.20 -4.93 -2.67
N GLU A 70 38.34 -4.67 -3.28
CA GLU A 70 38.99 -5.65 -4.14
C GLU A 70 39.54 -6.81 -3.31
N PHE A 71 39.17 -8.04 -3.70
CA PHE A 71 39.76 -9.22 -3.05
C PHE A 71 41.28 -9.28 -3.28
N PRO A 72 42.04 -9.56 -2.24
CA PRO A 72 43.49 -9.82 -2.38
C PRO A 72 43.74 -10.89 -3.47
N PHE A 73 44.79 -10.72 -4.25
CA PHE A 73 45.06 -11.56 -5.42
C PHE A 73 45.13 -13.05 -5.08
N TYR A 74 45.62 -13.41 -3.88
CA TYR A 74 45.73 -14.78 -3.42
C TYR A 74 44.36 -15.44 -3.09
N LEU A 75 43.31 -14.65 -2.81
CA LEU A 75 41.94 -15.14 -2.62
C LEU A 75 41.15 -15.24 -3.90
N ARG A 76 41.59 -14.54 -4.98
CA ARG A 76 40.88 -14.60 -6.29
C ARG A 76 40.87 -16.01 -6.88
N GLY A 77 41.95 -16.78 -6.69
CA GLY A 77 42.03 -18.18 -7.10
C GLY A 77 41.03 -19.08 -6.36
N MET A 78 40.86 -18.86 -5.07
CA MET A 78 39.89 -19.61 -4.25
C MET A 78 38.45 -19.30 -4.65
N MET A 79 38.13 -18.06 -4.97
CA MET A 79 36.80 -17.66 -5.47
C MET A 79 36.47 -18.34 -6.80
N PHE A 80 37.46 -18.54 -7.67
CA PHE A 80 37.28 -19.26 -8.94
C PHE A 80 36.97 -20.75 -8.70
N VAL A 81 37.67 -21.38 -7.79
CA VAL A 81 37.44 -22.79 -7.39
C VAL A 81 36.08 -22.98 -6.71
N MET A 82 35.64 -22.03 -5.89
CA MET A 82 34.34 -22.08 -5.19
C MET A 82 33.15 -21.69 -6.09
N ASN A 83 33.39 -21.28 -7.33
CA ASN A 83 32.34 -20.86 -8.28
C ASN A 83 31.34 -19.86 -7.69
N MET A 84 31.81 -18.92 -6.87
CA MET A 84 30.92 -17.95 -6.18
C MET A 84 30.12 -17.11 -7.17
N ASN A 85 30.71 -16.71 -8.30
CA ASN A 85 30.00 -15.98 -9.36
C ASN A 85 28.80 -16.79 -9.93
N GLY A 86 28.97 -18.12 -10.07
CA GLY A 86 27.90 -18.98 -10.54
C GLY A 86 26.76 -19.17 -9.52
N SER A 87 27.08 -19.17 -8.22
CA SER A 87 26.09 -19.26 -7.14
C SER A 87 25.29 -17.96 -7.03
N VAL A 88 25.96 -16.81 -7.00
CA VAL A 88 25.30 -15.49 -6.96
C VAL A 88 24.40 -15.29 -8.19
N LYS A 89 24.90 -15.67 -9.39
CA LYS A 89 24.08 -15.59 -10.61
C LYS A 89 22.81 -16.43 -10.50
N LYS A 90 22.90 -17.67 -10.01
CA LYS A 90 21.73 -18.53 -9.81
C LYS A 90 20.72 -17.96 -8.81
N ASP A 91 21.21 -17.33 -7.74
CA ASP A 91 20.35 -16.71 -6.74
C ASP A 91 19.62 -15.48 -7.31
N PHE A 92 20.30 -14.69 -8.14
CA PHE A 92 19.69 -13.56 -8.85
C PHE A 92 18.69 -14.02 -9.91
N ASP A 93 19.05 -15.01 -10.74
CA ASP A 93 18.14 -15.58 -11.74
C ASP A 93 16.86 -16.09 -11.07
N LYS A 94 17.00 -16.83 -9.96
CA LYS A 94 15.86 -17.32 -9.19
C LYS A 94 15.05 -16.19 -8.53
N GLY A 95 15.72 -15.14 -8.06
CA GLY A 95 15.06 -13.96 -7.51
C GLY A 95 14.22 -13.23 -8.55
N LEU A 96 14.76 -13.06 -9.74
CA LEU A 96 14.05 -12.45 -10.89
C LEU A 96 12.88 -13.33 -11.36
N GLU A 97 13.07 -14.65 -11.43
CA GLU A 97 11.99 -15.60 -11.74
C GLU A 97 10.86 -15.54 -10.70
N ASN A 98 11.21 -15.48 -9.40
CA ASN A 98 10.22 -15.34 -8.33
C ASN A 98 9.46 -14.01 -8.45
N LEU A 99 10.14 -12.91 -8.76
CA LEU A 99 9.53 -11.61 -9.00
C LEU A 99 8.56 -11.67 -10.19
N GLU A 100 9.00 -12.23 -11.32
CA GLU A 100 8.15 -12.41 -12.50
C GLU A 100 6.90 -13.24 -12.19
N ASN A 101 7.08 -14.37 -11.49
CA ASN A 101 5.96 -15.22 -11.08
C ASN A 101 5.01 -14.54 -10.10
N TYR A 102 5.53 -13.72 -9.19
CA TYR A 102 4.70 -12.91 -8.30
C TYR A 102 3.84 -11.92 -9.08
N LEU A 103 4.46 -11.16 -10.00
CA LEU A 103 3.75 -10.17 -10.84
C LEU A 103 2.71 -10.84 -11.75
N LYS A 104 3.01 -12.01 -12.32
CA LYS A 104 2.04 -12.79 -13.13
C LYS A 104 0.83 -13.25 -12.31
N LYS A 105 1.02 -13.60 -11.03
CA LYS A 105 -0.06 -14.00 -10.13
C LYS A 105 -0.89 -12.82 -9.62
N HIS A 106 -0.31 -11.63 -9.61
CA HIS A 106 -0.92 -10.42 -9.06
C HIS A 106 -0.88 -9.27 -10.09
N PRO A 107 -1.49 -9.45 -11.28
CA PRO A 107 -1.37 -8.49 -12.38
C PRO A 107 -1.97 -7.12 -12.07
N ASN A 108 -2.90 -7.06 -11.11
CA ASN A 108 -3.62 -5.85 -10.74
C ASN A 108 -3.11 -5.23 -9.42
N VAL A 109 -1.97 -5.70 -8.90
CA VAL A 109 -1.40 -5.16 -7.66
C VAL A 109 -0.26 -4.20 -7.98
N LEU A 110 -0.36 -3.00 -7.44
CA LEU A 110 0.66 -1.96 -7.49
C LEU A 110 1.26 -1.80 -6.08
N LEU A 111 2.56 -1.65 -6.01
CA LEU A 111 3.27 -1.34 -4.76
C LEU A 111 3.85 0.07 -4.87
N ALA A 112 3.41 0.98 -4.03
CA ALA A 112 3.90 2.35 -4.04
C ALA A 112 4.03 2.89 -2.61
N ASN A 113 5.18 3.50 -2.30
CA ASN A 113 5.47 4.11 -0.99
C ASN A 113 5.21 3.21 0.22
N GLY A 114 5.38 1.89 0.05
CA GLY A 114 5.12 0.90 1.10
C GLY A 114 3.65 0.46 1.22
N PHE A 115 2.77 0.97 0.37
CA PHE A 115 1.38 0.56 0.31
C PHE A 115 1.12 -0.45 -0.80
N THR A 116 0.17 -1.34 -0.54
CA THR A 116 -0.39 -2.27 -1.53
C THR A 116 -1.66 -1.66 -2.11
N ILE A 117 -1.72 -1.50 -3.43
CA ILE A 117 -2.85 -0.93 -4.14
C ILE A 117 -3.33 -1.96 -5.17
N THR A 118 -4.61 -2.24 -5.17
CA THR A 118 -5.23 -3.18 -6.12
C THR A 118 -6.08 -2.41 -7.13
N GLU A 119 -5.81 -2.62 -8.40
CA GLU A 119 -6.67 -2.16 -9.48
C GLU A 119 -7.84 -3.13 -9.65
N GLY A 120 -9.07 -2.63 -9.69
CA GLY A 120 -10.28 -3.45 -9.75
C GLY A 120 -11.47 -2.76 -10.40
N GLN A 121 -12.64 -3.38 -10.18
CA GLN A 121 -13.93 -2.87 -10.60
C GLN A 121 -14.82 -2.73 -9.36
N PHE A 122 -15.18 -1.51 -9.02
CA PHE A 122 -16.22 -1.23 -8.04
C PHE A 122 -17.56 -1.67 -8.60
N ALA A 123 -18.22 -2.57 -7.90
CA ALA A 123 -19.48 -3.15 -8.39
C ALA A 123 -20.69 -2.18 -8.35
N GLY A 124 -20.49 -1.02 -7.73
CA GLY A 124 -21.56 -0.11 -7.36
C GLY A 124 -22.21 -0.49 -6.03
N ALA A 125 -22.63 0.51 -5.27
CA ALA A 125 -23.33 0.30 -4.00
C ALA A 125 -24.29 1.44 -3.68
N ASP A 126 -25.33 1.12 -2.90
CA ASP A 126 -26.25 2.07 -2.34
C ASP A 126 -25.97 2.23 -0.84
N TYR A 127 -25.83 3.46 -0.39
CA TYR A 127 -25.47 3.79 0.98
C TYR A 127 -26.58 4.57 1.67
N LEU A 128 -26.95 4.17 2.88
CA LEU A 128 -27.67 5.04 3.78
C LEU A 128 -26.64 5.92 4.51
N SER A 129 -26.80 7.24 4.44
CA SER A 129 -25.74 8.16 4.83
C SER A 129 -26.23 9.44 5.51
N LYS A 130 -25.35 10.04 6.32
CA LYS A 130 -25.46 11.41 6.84
C LYS A 130 -24.25 12.22 6.41
N ARG A 131 -24.45 13.20 5.51
CA ARG A 131 -23.40 14.12 5.02
C ARG A 131 -23.37 15.40 5.84
N SER A 132 -22.19 15.88 6.15
CA SER A 132 -21.95 17.16 6.80
C SER A 132 -20.52 17.67 6.51
N VAL A 133 -20.31 18.97 6.68
CA VAL A 133 -18.95 19.50 6.84
C VAL A 133 -18.58 19.38 8.31
N VAL A 134 -17.56 18.58 8.59
CA VAL A 134 -17.17 18.19 9.96
C VAL A 134 -15.75 18.65 10.24
N SER A 135 -15.52 19.27 11.40
CA SER A 135 -14.15 19.59 11.83
C SER A 135 -13.37 18.33 12.11
N PHE A 136 -12.05 18.32 11.89
CA PHE A 136 -11.21 17.14 12.18
C PHE A 136 -11.31 16.70 13.63
N GLN A 137 -11.54 17.63 14.54
CA GLN A 137 -11.70 17.36 15.97
C GLN A 137 -13.01 16.62 16.26
N ASP A 138 -14.09 16.92 15.54
CA ASP A 138 -15.42 16.36 15.78
C ASP A 138 -15.68 15.06 15.02
N MET A 139 -14.82 14.68 14.06
CA MET A 139 -14.98 13.46 13.24
C MET A 139 -15.25 12.20 14.06
N PRO A 140 -14.51 11.89 15.14
CA PRO A 140 -14.76 10.67 15.91
C PRO A 140 -16.18 10.62 16.49
N THR A 141 -16.66 11.73 17.01
CA THR A 141 -18.02 11.83 17.59
C THR A 141 -19.07 11.74 16.49
N PHE A 142 -18.85 12.42 15.36
CA PHE A 142 -19.73 12.38 14.20
C PHE A 142 -19.93 10.95 13.70
N PHE A 143 -18.84 10.24 13.43
CA PHE A 143 -18.92 8.87 12.93
C PHE A 143 -19.52 7.92 13.97
N ALA A 144 -19.12 7.98 15.22
CA ALA A 144 -19.66 7.10 16.25
C ALA A 144 -21.18 7.27 16.41
N THR A 145 -21.68 8.52 16.41
CA THR A 145 -23.10 8.82 16.50
C THR A 145 -23.87 8.29 15.30
N HIS A 146 -23.43 8.63 14.09
CA HIS A 146 -24.19 8.33 12.88
C HIS A 146 -24.09 6.87 12.46
N PHE A 147 -22.97 6.18 12.70
CA PHE A 147 -22.89 4.73 12.48
C PHE A 147 -23.86 3.97 13.39
N ALA A 148 -23.97 4.37 14.68
CA ALA A 148 -24.93 3.74 15.59
C ALA A 148 -26.38 3.94 15.14
N GLU A 149 -26.74 5.13 14.66
CA GLU A 149 -28.10 5.43 14.20
C GLU A 149 -28.42 4.77 12.86
N ILE A 150 -27.51 4.81 11.88
CA ILE A 150 -27.65 4.10 10.59
C ILE A 150 -27.78 2.60 10.84
N GLY A 151 -26.96 2.04 11.74
CA GLY A 151 -27.01 0.64 12.11
C GLY A 151 -28.39 0.21 12.65
N LYS A 152 -29.02 1.05 13.48
CA LYS A 152 -30.37 0.81 14.00
C LYS A 152 -31.44 0.89 12.89
N LEU A 153 -31.30 1.90 12.00
CA LEU A 153 -32.29 2.11 10.91
C LEU A 153 -32.19 1.02 9.84
N ALA A 154 -30.99 0.65 9.44
CA ALA A 154 -30.77 -0.29 8.34
C ALA A 154 -30.87 -1.76 8.79
N GLY A 155 -30.44 -2.08 10.00
CA GLY A 155 -30.54 -3.43 10.58
C GLY A 155 -30.05 -4.52 9.62
N ALA A 156 -30.92 -5.48 9.31
CA ALA A 156 -30.58 -6.60 8.42
C ALA A 156 -30.33 -6.21 6.94
N ALA A 157 -30.62 -4.98 6.56
CA ALA A 157 -30.37 -4.48 5.21
C ALA A 157 -28.88 -4.08 4.98
N ILE A 158 -28.05 -4.01 6.02
CA ILE A 158 -26.62 -3.70 5.92
C ILE A 158 -25.90 -4.80 5.13
N LYS A 159 -25.02 -4.41 4.20
CA LYS A 159 -24.31 -5.31 3.27
C LYS A 159 -22.78 -5.26 3.37
N GLY A 160 -22.22 -4.43 4.24
CA GLY A 160 -20.75 -4.28 4.39
C GLY A 160 -20.39 -3.50 5.63
N ALA A 161 -19.11 -3.16 5.73
CA ALA A 161 -18.58 -2.39 6.83
C ALA A 161 -19.04 -0.92 6.80
N PRO A 162 -18.97 -0.20 7.95
CA PRO A 162 -19.17 1.24 7.99
C PRO A 162 -18.15 1.96 7.09
N CYS A 163 -18.59 3.03 6.44
CA CYS A 163 -17.79 3.79 5.49
C CYS A 163 -17.85 5.29 5.77
N ALA A 164 -16.75 6.00 5.46
CA ALA A 164 -16.83 7.41 5.16
C ALA A 164 -16.93 7.61 3.64
N LEU A 165 -17.86 8.44 3.20
CA LEU A 165 -17.89 8.95 1.83
C LEU A 165 -17.24 10.34 1.87
N CYS A 166 -16.02 10.46 1.35
CA CYS A 166 -15.20 11.67 1.44
C CYS A 166 -15.31 12.46 0.13
N TYR A 167 -15.85 13.67 0.18
CA TYR A 167 -16.07 14.55 -0.98
C TYR A 167 -14.97 15.61 -1.10
N LYS A 168 -14.53 16.17 0.05
CA LYS A 168 -13.51 17.21 0.06
C LYS A 168 -12.84 17.31 1.39
N TYR A 169 -11.52 17.41 1.41
CA TYR A 169 -10.71 17.80 2.57
C TYR A 169 -10.28 19.26 2.43
N ASP A 170 -10.40 20.03 3.51
CA ASP A 170 -9.90 21.40 3.62
C ASP A 170 -8.94 21.52 4.80
N GLU A 171 -7.67 21.29 4.55
CA GLU A 171 -6.62 21.35 5.56
C GLU A 171 -6.49 22.75 6.19
N LYS A 172 -6.76 23.81 5.41
CA LYS A 172 -6.66 25.18 5.92
C LYS A 172 -7.79 25.49 6.90
N ALA A 173 -8.99 25.02 6.58
CA ALA A 173 -10.16 25.18 7.43
C ALA A 173 -10.27 24.09 8.51
N MET A 174 -9.35 23.11 8.53
CA MET A 174 -9.34 21.96 9.45
C MET A 174 -10.68 21.23 9.50
N ASN A 175 -11.31 21.02 8.34
CA ASN A 175 -12.57 20.29 8.20
C ASN A 175 -12.61 19.45 6.91
N ALA A 176 -13.62 18.60 6.80
CA ALA A 176 -13.92 17.87 5.59
C ALA A 176 -15.43 17.79 5.34
N ASP A 177 -15.81 17.85 4.07
CA ASP A 177 -17.14 17.49 3.58
C ASP A 177 -17.17 15.99 3.38
N MET A 178 -17.90 15.28 4.25
CA MET A 178 -17.94 13.83 4.27
C MET A 178 -19.28 13.31 4.78
N ALA A 179 -19.53 12.02 4.55
CA ALA A 179 -20.71 11.37 5.10
C ALA A 179 -20.32 10.11 5.88
N ALA A 180 -20.92 9.93 7.05
CA ALA A 180 -21.01 8.63 7.69
C ALA A 180 -22.01 7.78 6.90
N ALA A 181 -21.65 6.57 6.47
CA ALA A 181 -22.45 5.77 5.58
C ALA A 181 -22.32 4.27 5.86
N MET A 182 -23.36 3.50 5.52
CA MET A 182 -23.29 2.05 5.47
C MET A 182 -23.91 1.56 4.14
N PRO A 183 -23.28 0.58 3.47
CA PRO A 183 -23.85 -0.02 2.28
C PRO A 183 -25.10 -0.82 2.66
N VAL A 184 -26.18 -0.67 1.88
CA VAL A 184 -27.48 -1.29 2.17
C VAL A 184 -28.11 -1.92 0.94
N SER A 185 -28.91 -2.96 1.14
CA SER A 185 -29.67 -3.61 0.07
C SER A 185 -31.04 -2.97 -0.22
N ASN A 186 -31.53 -2.13 0.69
CA ASN A 186 -32.85 -1.50 0.57
C ASN A 186 -32.72 0.00 0.31
N LYS A 187 -33.12 0.44 -0.87
CA LYS A 187 -33.07 1.85 -1.30
C LYS A 187 -34.14 2.75 -0.67
N SER A 188 -35.10 2.18 0.04
CA SER A 188 -36.23 2.94 0.64
C SER A 188 -35.97 3.32 2.11
N LEU A 189 -34.76 3.20 2.61
CA LEU A 189 -34.41 3.47 4.01
C LEU A 189 -34.20 4.96 4.32
N GLY A 190 -34.06 5.80 3.30
CA GLY A 190 -33.87 7.24 3.47
C GLY A 190 -35.04 7.91 4.22
N ASN A 191 -34.72 8.91 5.06
CA ASN A 191 -35.67 9.71 5.79
C ASN A 191 -35.19 11.18 5.87
N GLU A 192 -35.86 12.01 6.67
CA GLU A 192 -35.49 13.44 6.83
C GLU A 192 -34.06 13.67 7.33
N ASN A 193 -33.49 12.73 8.07
CA ASN A 193 -32.16 12.84 8.69
C ASN A 193 -31.07 12.11 7.93
N TYR A 194 -31.42 11.05 7.19
CA TYR A 194 -30.50 10.16 6.48
C TYR A 194 -30.89 9.98 5.03
N SER A 195 -29.95 10.25 4.12
CA SER A 195 -30.16 10.21 2.69
C SER A 195 -29.59 8.95 2.06
N MET A 196 -30.22 8.50 0.98
CA MET A 196 -29.65 7.47 0.14
C MET A 196 -28.66 8.06 -0.86
N VAL A 197 -27.48 7.45 -0.96
CA VAL A 197 -26.46 7.79 -1.96
C VAL A 197 -26.15 6.54 -2.76
N SER A 198 -26.31 6.64 -4.10
CA SER A 198 -25.93 5.55 -5.02
C SER A 198 -24.62 5.87 -5.70
N VAL A 199 -23.62 5.01 -5.53
CA VAL A 199 -22.34 5.09 -6.24
C VAL A 199 -22.38 4.03 -7.34
N PRO A 200 -22.28 4.42 -8.63
CA PRO A 200 -22.37 3.49 -9.75
C PRO A 200 -21.13 2.60 -9.85
N ALA A 201 -21.27 1.48 -10.55
CA ALA A 201 -20.14 0.64 -10.91
C ALA A 201 -19.14 1.42 -11.78
N ALA A 202 -17.87 1.30 -11.47
CA ALA A 202 -16.78 1.97 -12.20
C ALA A 202 -15.45 1.27 -11.92
N LYS A 203 -14.40 1.67 -12.64
CA LYS A 203 -13.02 1.28 -12.30
C LYS A 203 -12.63 1.85 -10.94
N GLU A 204 -11.85 1.09 -10.18
CA GLU A 204 -11.34 1.54 -8.88
C GLU A 204 -9.88 1.19 -8.67
N TYR A 205 -9.25 1.95 -7.78
CA TYR A 205 -8.00 1.61 -7.12
C TYR A 205 -8.26 1.56 -5.63
N VAL A 206 -7.87 0.46 -5.00
CA VAL A 206 -8.10 0.22 -3.56
C VAL A 206 -6.76 0.12 -2.87
N LEU A 207 -6.51 0.99 -1.90
CA LEU A 207 -5.34 0.93 -1.03
C LEU A 207 -5.74 0.30 0.31
N ASP A 208 -5.05 -0.77 0.69
CA ASP A 208 -5.20 -1.38 2.01
C ASP A 208 -4.27 -0.66 3.00
N TYR A 209 -4.86 0.18 3.84
CA TYR A 209 -4.16 0.96 4.84
C TYR A 209 -4.19 0.28 6.19
N HIS A 210 -3.02 0.14 6.83
CA HIS A 210 -2.90 -0.35 8.20
C HIS A 210 -2.32 0.75 9.10
N GLY A 211 -3.08 1.16 10.10
CA GLY A 211 -2.64 2.20 11.03
C GLY A 211 -3.76 3.07 11.60
N ALA A 212 -3.37 4.06 12.40
CA ALA A 212 -4.30 5.02 12.98
C ALA A 212 -4.81 6.01 11.93
N TYR A 213 -6.06 6.43 12.05
CA TYR A 213 -6.75 7.29 11.07
C TYR A 213 -6.07 8.66 10.88
N ASP A 214 -5.48 9.22 11.93
CA ASP A 214 -4.74 10.49 11.89
C ASP A 214 -3.44 10.43 11.09
N LYS A 215 -3.03 9.23 10.65
CA LYS A 215 -1.81 8.98 9.87
C LYS A 215 -2.08 8.55 8.42
N MET A 216 -3.28 8.71 7.92
CA MET A 216 -3.67 8.26 6.57
C MET A 216 -3.18 9.17 5.43
N MET A 217 -2.73 10.39 5.72
CA MET A 217 -2.33 11.37 4.69
C MET A 217 -1.31 10.82 3.67
N PRO A 218 -0.24 10.08 4.04
CA PRO A 218 0.67 9.48 3.07
C PRO A 218 0.00 8.47 2.12
N ALA A 219 -1.04 7.76 2.58
CA ALA A 219 -1.81 6.85 1.73
C ALA A 219 -2.60 7.62 0.67
N TYR A 220 -3.25 8.71 1.04
CA TYR A 220 -3.95 9.60 0.11
C TYR A 220 -3.00 10.20 -0.94
N GLN A 221 -1.87 10.75 -0.50
CA GLN A 221 -0.85 11.31 -1.42
C GLN A 221 -0.32 10.27 -2.41
N THR A 222 -0.18 9.01 -1.95
CA THR A 222 0.22 7.91 -2.82
C THR A 222 -0.87 7.59 -3.84
N MET A 223 -2.12 7.52 -3.42
CA MET A 223 -3.27 7.29 -4.32
C MET A 223 -3.43 8.39 -5.35
N ASP A 224 -3.35 9.67 -4.96
CA ASP A 224 -3.38 10.81 -5.88
C ASP A 224 -2.28 10.71 -6.95
N SER A 225 -1.08 10.29 -6.55
CA SER A 225 0.04 10.10 -7.47
C SER A 225 -0.23 8.97 -8.47
N ILE A 226 -0.78 7.86 -8.01
CA ILE A 226 -1.14 6.70 -8.85
C ILE A 226 -2.26 7.07 -9.83
N ILE A 227 -3.33 7.71 -9.36
CA ILE A 227 -4.45 8.14 -10.20
C ILE A 227 -3.96 9.06 -11.31
N LYS A 228 -3.14 10.06 -10.96
CA LYS A 228 -2.55 10.99 -11.90
C LYS A 228 -1.61 10.31 -12.91
N MET A 229 -0.80 9.36 -12.46
CA MET A 229 0.12 8.59 -13.32
C MET A 229 -0.66 7.78 -14.38
N HIS A 230 -1.84 7.26 -14.02
CA HIS A 230 -2.71 6.54 -14.93
C HIS A 230 -3.63 7.44 -15.78
N GLY A 231 -3.47 8.76 -15.67
CA GLY A 231 -4.19 9.74 -16.50
C GLY A 231 -5.65 9.97 -16.09
N TYR A 232 -6.06 9.53 -14.91
CA TYR A 232 -7.40 9.82 -14.38
C TYR A 232 -7.44 11.15 -13.62
N PRO A 233 -8.55 11.89 -13.67
CA PRO A 233 -8.79 13.00 -12.77
C PRO A 233 -8.95 12.50 -11.32
N ASN A 234 -8.73 13.37 -10.35
CA ASN A 234 -9.04 13.03 -8.97
C ASN A 234 -10.52 12.66 -8.84
N PRO A 235 -10.86 11.60 -8.12
CA PRO A 235 -12.24 11.18 -7.96
C PRO A 235 -13.03 12.24 -7.20
N GLU A 236 -14.30 12.42 -7.59
CA GLU A 236 -15.24 13.31 -6.88
C GLU A 236 -15.62 12.75 -5.50
N LEU A 237 -15.40 11.46 -5.28
CA LEU A 237 -15.74 10.73 -4.08
C LEU A 237 -14.68 9.66 -3.81
N VAL A 238 -14.13 9.67 -2.60
CA VAL A 238 -13.31 8.60 -2.05
C VAL A 238 -14.11 7.87 -0.98
N ILE A 239 -14.05 6.53 -0.96
CA ILE A 239 -14.72 5.71 0.04
C ILE A 239 -13.67 5.13 0.98
N GLU A 240 -13.78 5.41 2.27
CA GLU A 240 -13.01 4.75 3.32
C GLU A 240 -13.87 3.67 3.96
N GLU A 241 -13.56 2.41 3.73
CA GLU A 241 -14.25 1.29 4.34
C GLU A 241 -13.49 0.83 5.59
N TYR A 242 -14.13 0.92 6.76
CA TYR A 242 -13.51 0.62 8.05
C TYR A 242 -13.68 -0.86 8.40
N ILE A 243 -12.67 -1.67 8.07
CA ILE A 243 -12.71 -3.13 8.27
C ILE A 243 -12.52 -3.51 9.73
N THR A 244 -11.66 -2.79 10.46
CA THR A 244 -11.40 -3.06 11.87
C THR A 244 -12.24 -2.13 12.74
N ASP A 245 -12.98 -2.71 13.69
CA ASP A 245 -13.71 -1.96 14.71
C ASP A 245 -12.74 -1.48 15.81
N PRO A 246 -12.53 -0.15 15.97
CA PRO A 246 -11.65 0.42 17.01
C PRO A 246 -12.11 0.12 18.43
N MET A 247 -13.37 -0.27 18.63
CA MET A 247 -13.87 -0.66 19.93
C MET A 247 -13.38 -2.03 20.36
N MET A 248 -13.14 -2.93 19.37
CA MET A 248 -12.70 -4.30 19.57
C MET A 248 -11.18 -4.44 19.53
N GLU A 249 -10.49 -3.72 18.62
CA GLU A 249 -9.02 -3.74 18.49
C GLU A 249 -8.42 -2.44 19.02
N LYS A 250 -7.58 -2.55 20.05
CA LYS A 250 -6.93 -1.37 20.70
C LYS A 250 -5.56 -1.05 20.11
N ASP A 251 -4.94 -2.02 19.42
CA ASP A 251 -3.67 -1.80 18.75
C ASP A 251 -3.93 -1.14 17.38
N THR A 252 -3.68 0.15 17.30
CA THR A 252 -3.93 0.94 16.08
C THR A 252 -3.11 0.45 14.88
N SER A 253 -1.99 -0.24 15.11
CA SER A 253 -1.18 -0.78 14.01
C SER A 253 -1.87 -1.93 13.26
N LYS A 254 -2.93 -2.51 13.86
CA LYS A 254 -3.75 -3.58 13.28
C LYS A 254 -5.06 -3.07 12.67
N TRP A 255 -5.36 -1.78 12.78
CA TRP A 255 -6.52 -1.24 12.12
C TRP A 255 -6.35 -1.31 10.61
N SER A 256 -7.34 -1.83 9.92
CA SER A 256 -7.39 -1.92 8.46
C SER A 256 -8.52 -1.04 7.94
N THR A 257 -8.17 -0.20 6.98
CA THR A 257 -9.10 0.65 6.23
C THR A 257 -8.82 0.47 4.75
N LEU A 258 -9.84 0.13 3.97
CA LEU A 258 -9.74 0.12 2.52
C LEU A 258 -10.11 1.50 1.98
N ILE A 259 -9.19 2.12 1.25
CA ILE A 259 -9.40 3.43 0.64
C ILE A 259 -9.65 3.22 -0.85
N HIS A 260 -10.91 3.42 -1.29
CA HIS A 260 -11.36 3.23 -2.66
C HIS A 260 -11.37 4.55 -3.41
N PHE A 261 -10.57 4.66 -4.44
CA PHE A 261 -10.60 5.73 -5.42
C PHE A 261 -11.39 5.22 -6.64
N VAL A 262 -12.67 5.56 -6.68
CA VAL A 262 -13.56 5.19 -7.79
C VAL A 262 -13.38 6.20 -8.91
N VAL A 263 -12.82 5.77 -10.04
CA VAL A 263 -12.44 6.64 -11.17
C VAL A 263 -13.38 6.44 -12.35
N LYS A 264 -13.62 7.55 -13.10
CA LYS A 264 -14.52 7.57 -14.27
C LYS A 264 -13.73 7.87 -15.54
#